data_ae42daca027a730b499be3d49c54b4dd
#
_entry.id   ae42daca027a730b499be3d49c54b4dd
#
_cell.length_a   1.000
_cell.length_b   1.000
_cell.length_c   1.000
_cell.angle_alpha   90.00
_cell.angle_beta   90.00
_cell.angle_gamma   90.00
#
_symmetry.space_group_name_H-M   'P 1'
#
loop_
_entity.id
_entity.type
_entity.pdbx_description
1 polymer ?
#
loop_
_entity_poly.entity_id
_entity_poly.type
_entity_poly.pdbx_seq_one_letter_code
_entity_poly.pdbx_strand_id
1 'polypeptide(L)'
;MHLLKKNDTINDTYTVKFFIGEGAFGEVYRVNHKFMGLQVIKVLKKKYVENSDTKKITQEAIILSKLTHQNIVRVFETNTFKKNEESFIFISMEFISGESISDLLKRKIHLNLELALKIQIDYLEGLSYAQKNKITHRDINTDNILLSYGESEPKALLSDFGLAQDIKQLSNIPNAGGRYLYFAPECFTGIYLFSSDVFSCGIVFYKMITGFFPWECHIENKDSADDIRHKIIVSRKKTYKPASFYNQDISKDLDDIISKALEKNIEKRYNNASEFLKALKRVKLNT
;
A
#
# COMPACT_ATOMS: atom_id res chain seq x y z
N MET A 1 5.11 -3.53 24.74
CA MET A 1 4.94 -2.17 25.32
C MET A 1 5.23 -1.18 24.22
N HIS A 2 4.31 -0.24 23.91
CA HIS A 2 4.52 0.73 22.83
C HIS A 2 5.60 1.75 23.20
N LEU A 3 6.32 2.24 22.19
CA LEU A 3 7.37 3.21 22.37
C LEU A 3 6.85 4.52 22.99
N LEU A 4 5.70 5.01 22.50
CA LEU A 4 5.09 6.26 22.94
C LEU A 4 3.78 5.99 23.69
N LYS A 5 3.50 6.82 24.71
CA LYS A 5 2.28 6.80 25.50
C LYS A 5 1.43 8.04 25.21
N LYS A 6 0.14 7.97 25.54
CA LYS A 6 -0.75 9.14 25.47
C LYS A 6 -0.16 10.30 26.26
N ASN A 7 -0.19 11.49 25.68
CA ASN A 7 0.37 12.74 26.16
C ASN A 7 1.90 12.85 26.15
N ASP A 8 2.65 11.84 25.65
CA ASP A 8 4.06 12.05 25.33
C ASP A 8 4.19 13.20 24.31
N THR A 9 5.24 14.01 24.46
CA THR A 9 5.58 15.07 23.50
C THR A 9 6.82 14.69 22.68
N ILE A 10 6.81 15.02 21.41
CA ILE A 10 7.92 14.82 20.50
C ILE A 10 8.36 16.21 20.01
N ASN A 11 9.63 16.57 20.27
CA ASN A 11 10.26 17.81 19.85
C ASN A 11 9.42 19.06 20.19
N ASP A 12 8.70 19.08 21.32
CA ASP A 12 7.78 20.15 21.75
C ASP A 12 6.73 20.58 20.71
N THR A 13 6.58 19.79 19.68
CA THR A 13 5.74 20.08 18.51
C THR A 13 4.54 19.15 18.43
N TYR A 14 4.70 17.87 18.75
CA TYR A 14 3.66 16.85 18.61
C TYR A 14 3.27 16.28 19.97
N THR A 15 1.98 16.21 20.24
CA THR A 15 1.43 15.54 21.44
C THR A 15 0.73 14.27 21.01
N VAL A 16 1.15 13.12 21.53
CA VAL A 16 0.55 11.81 21.24
C VAL A 16 -0.86 11.74 21.81
N LYS A 17 -1.84 11.40 20.98
CA LYS A 17 -3.23 11.19 21.38
C LYS A 17 -3.53 9.72 21.66
N PHE A 18 -3.23 8.85 20.71
CA PHE A 18 -3.33 7.39 20.90
C PHE A 18 -2.51 6.62 19.85
N PHE A 19 -2.24 5.39 20.18
CA PHE A 19 -1.63 4.40 19.28
C PHE A 19 -2.68 3.93 18.27
N ILE A 20 -2.35 3.96 16.98
CA ILE A 20 -3.22 3.49 15.89
C ILE A 20 -2.92 2.02 15.60
N GLY A 21 -1.65 1.67 15.47
CA GLY A 21 -1.26 0.32 15.11
C GLY A 21 0.25 0.15 14.96
N GLU A 22 0.67 -1.09 14.81
CA GLU A 22 2.06 -1.45 14.54
C GLU A 22 2.13 -2.20 13.20
N GLY A 23 2.87 -1.63 12.28
CA GLY A 23 3.16 -2.26 11.00
C GLY A 23 4.54 -2.91 10.96
N ALA A 24 4.86 -3.44 9.78
CA ALA A 24 6.14 -4.08 9.52
C ALA A 24 7.31 -3.14 9.86
N PHE A 25 7.22 -1.87 9.50
CA PHE A 25 8.33 -0.91 9.54
C PHE A 25 8.30 0.02 10.75
N GLY A 26 7.21 0.08 11.52
CA GLY A 26 7.12 1.01 12.61
C GLY A 26 5.80 0.99 13.36
N GLU A 27 5.75 1.78 14.42
CA GLU A 27 4.56 2.07 15.20
C GLU A 27 3.92 3.37 14.68
N VAL A 28 2.60 3.38 14.60
CA VAL A 28 1.81 4.49 14.07
C VAL A 28 0.98 5.11 15.17
N TYR A 29 1.07 6.42 15.30
CA TYR A 29 0.39 7.19 16.35
C TYR A 29 -0.39 8.35 15.76
N ARG A 30 -1.60 8.57 16.25
CA ARG A 30 -2.31 9.83 16.07
C ARG A 30 -1.77 10.86 17.04
N VAL A 31 -1.42 12.01 16.51
CA VAL A 31 -0.84 13.11 17.26
C VAL A 31 -1.59 14.42 16.99
N ASN A 32 -1.39 15.39 17.87
CA ASN A 32 -1.78 16.75 17.63
C ASN A 32 -0.53 17.61 17.45
N HIS A 33 -0.36 18.16 16.26
CA HIS A 33 0.69 19.13 15.97
C HIS A 33 0.29 20.49 16.57
N LYS A 34 1.23 21.17 17.23
CA LYS A 34 0.98 22.41 17.98
C LYS A 34 0.23 23.49 17.20
N PHE A 35 0.50 23.60 15.89
CA PHE A 35 -0.07 24.64 15.03
C PHE A 35 -0.98 24.11 13.92
N MET A 36 -0.79 22.83 13.49
CA MET A 36 -1.44 22.29 12.30
C MET A 36 -2.56 21.27 12.62
N GLY A 37 -2.86 21.03 13.90
CA GLY A 37 -3.92 20.11 14.31
C GLY A 37 -3.55 18.63 14.18
N LEU A 38 -4.54 17.80 13.84
CA LEU A 38 -4.39 16.35 13.84
C LEU A 38 -3.48 15.86 12.71
N GLN A 39 -2.53 15.01 13.06
CA GLN A 39 -1.62 14.32 12.16
C GLN A 39 -1.39 12.88 12.61
N VAL A 40 -0.69 12.13 11.78
CA VAL A 40 -0.17 10.81 12.07
C VAL A 40 1.35 10.87 12.11
N ILE A 41 1.94 10.21 13.10
CA ILE A 41 3.39 9.96 13.14
C ILE A 41 3.63 8.46 13.03
N LYS A 42 4.49 8.08 12.09
CA LYS A 42 5.03 6.72 11.96
C LYS A 42 6.45 6.71 12.47
N VAL A 43 6.69 6.04 13.61
CA VAL A 43 8.02 5.88 14.20
C VAL A 43 8.65 4.62 13.65
N LEU A 44 9.80 4.74 13.00
CA LEU A 44 10.47 3.60 12.37
C LEU A 44 11.17 2.72 13.40
N LYS A 45 11.10 1.40 13.24
CA LYS A 45 11.79 0.43 14.09
C LYS A 45 13.30 0.51 13.88
N LYS A 46 14.09 0.51 14.95
CA LYS A 46 15.55 0.62 14.93
C LYS A 46 16.23 -0.34 13.96
N LYS A 47 15.81 -1.63 13.95
CA LYS A 47 16.38 -2.64 13.07
C LYS A 47 16.37 -2.30 11.58
N TYR A 48 15.45 -1.41 11.16
CA TYR A 48 15.40 -0.93 9.77
C TYR A 48 16.28 0.29 9.55
N VAL A 49 16.50 1.08 10.59
CA VAL A 49 17.38 2.25 10.55
C VAL A 49 18.85 1.83 10.57
N GLU A 50 19.20 0.86 11.42
CA GLU A 50 20.59 0.34 11.58
C GLU A 50 21.07 -0.43 10.34
N ASN A 51 20.16 -1.17 9.68
CA ASN A 51 20.47 -1.94 8.47
C ASN A 51 20.31 -1.16 7.16
N SER A 52 19.85 0.09 7.23
CA SER A 52 19.63 0.95 6.07
C SER A 52 20.52 2.18 6.18
N ASP A 53 20.98 2.69 5.04
CA ASP A 53 21.60 4.00 5.01
C ASP A 53 20.56 5.06 5.44
N THR A 54 20.73 5.59 6.65
CA THR A 54 19.83 6.63 7.23
C THR A 54 19.67 7.80 6.27
N LYS A 55 20.73 8.13 5.50
CA LYS A 55 20.67 9.16 4.46
C LYS A 55 19.70 8.79 3.35
N LYS A 56 19.63 7.51 2.97
CA LYS A 56 18.72 7.03 1.92
C LYS A 56 17.26 7.14 2.38
N ILE A 57 16.94 6.72 3.60
CA ILE A 57 15.59 6.86 4.17
C ILE A 57 15.16 8.33 4.20
N THR A 58 16.06 9.21 4.65
CA THR A 58 15.80 10.65 4.70
C THR A 58 15.61 11.25 3.31
N GLN A 59 16.42 10.85 2.33
CA GLN A 59 16.28 11.30 0.94
C GLN A 59 14.96 10.85 0.31
N GLU A 60 14.57 9.59 0.50
CA GLU A 60 13.29 9.07 0.02
C GLU A 60 12.12 9.85 0.65
N ALA A 61 12.16 10.10 1.95
CA ALA A 61 11.15 10.88 2.63
C ALA A 61 11.08 12.34 2.15
N ILE A 62 12.21 12.98 1.84
CA ILE A 62 12.26 14.31 1.23
C ILE A 62 11.62 14.30 -0.16
N ILE A 63 11.83 13.23 -0.95
CA ILE A 63 11.19 13.09 -2.26
C ILE A 63 9.67 12.94 -2.08
N LEU A 64 9.24 12.14 -1.12
CA LEU A 64 7.82 11.92 -0.84
C LEU A 64 7.12 13.18 -0.31
N SER A 65 7.78 13.99 0.49
CA SER A 65 7.22 15.26 0.99
C SER A 65 6.93 16.28 -0.14
N LYS A 66 7.56 16.12 -1.30
CA LYS A 66 7.30 16.94 -2.50
C LYS A 66 6.08 16.46 -3.30
N LEU A 67 5.61 15.22 -3.07
CA LEU A 67 4.42 14.71 -3.73
C LEU A 67 3.17 15.36 -3.10
N THR A 68 2.48 16.17 -3.88
CA THR A 68 1.19 16.76 -3.47
C THR A 68 0.15 16.35 -4.50
N HIS A 69 -0.75 15.46 -4.13
CA HIS A 69 -1.84 14.98 -4.97
C HIS A 69 -3.03 14.58 -4.10
N GLN A 70 -4.23 14.86 -4.57
CA GLN A 70 -5.47 14.58 -3.82
C GLN A 70 -5.69 13.10 -3.47
N ASN A 71 -5.05 12.17 -4.19
CA ASN A 71 -5.13 10.72 -3.96
C ASN A 71 -3.81 10.14 -3.41
N ILE A 72 -3.00 10.96 -2.77
CA ILE A 72 -1.80 10.56 -2.04
C ILE A 72 -1.85 11.18 -0.66
N VAL A 73 -1.65 10.38 0.38
CA VAL A 73 -1.53 10.89 1.77
C VAL A 73 -0.31 11.81 1.85
N ARG A 74 -0.53 13.03 2.26
CA ARG A 74 0.52 14.04 2.31
C ARG A 74 1.51 13.72 3.44
N VAL A 75 2.80 13.69 3.10
CA VAL A 75 3.90 13.65 4.05
C VAL A 75 4.31 15.09 4.35
N PHE A 76 4.41 15.45 5.63
CA PHE A 76 4.79 16.81 6.04
C PHE A 76 6.28 16.91 6.30
N GLU A 77 6.82 16.01 7.11
CA GLU A 77 8.26 15.99 7.42
C GLU A 77 8.76 14.59 7.81
N THR A 78 10.06 14.45 7.76
CA THR A 78 10.80 13.36 8.41
C THR A 78 11.80 13.99 9.35
N ASN A 79 11.79 13.54 10.60
CA ASN A 79 12.63 14.10 11.64
C ASN A 79 13.05 13.01 12.64
N THR A 80 13.86 13.39 13.62
CA THR A 80 14.30 12.51 14.70
C THR A 80 13.85 13.05 16.05
N PHE A 81 13.70 12.16 17.02
CA PHE A 81 13.53 12.51 18.42
C PHE A 81 14.29 11.56 19.32
N LYS A 82 14.60 12.00 20.54
CA LYS A 82 15.25 11.17 21.55
C LYS A 82 14.26 10.71 22.60
N LYS A 83 14.37 9.43 22.99
CA LYS A 83 13.64 8.85 24.13
C LYS A 83 14.55 7.85 24.83
N ASN A 84 14.73 7.98 26.17
CA ASN A 84 15.63 7.13 26.97
C ASN A 84 17.04 7.05 26.37
N GLU A 85 17.62 8.21 25.99
CA GLU A 85 18.91 8.38 25.32
C GLU A 85 19.04 7.76 23.92
N GLU A 86 17.99 7.13 23.42
CA GLU A 86 17.94 6.54 22.11
C GLU A 86 17.30 7.49 21.09
N SER A 87 17.86 7.51 19.88
CA SER A 87 17.34 8.30 18.76
C SER A 87 16.42 7.46 17.88
N PHE A 88 15.25 8.02 17.52
CA PHE A 88 14.25 7.41 16.65
C PHE A 88 13.95 8.32 15.47
N ILE A 89 13.75 7.74 14.29
CA ILE A 89 13.28 8.46 13.11
C ILE A 89 11.75 8.35 13.08
N PHE A 90 11.10 9.46 12.76
CA PHE A 90 9.67 9.47 12.49
C PHE A 90 9.34 10.20 11.20
N ILE A 91 8.19 9.87 10.64
CA ILE A 91 7.58 10.51 9.49
C ILE A 91 6.23 11.06 9.94
N SER A 92 6.01 12.36 9.76
CA SER A 92 4.70 12.95 10.01
C SER A 92 3.92 13.05 8.71
N MET A 93 2.64 12.73 8.77
CA MET A 93 1.74 12.70 7.62
C MET A 93 0.33 13.12 7.99
N GLU A 94 -0.45 13.41 6.97
CA GLU A 94 -1.85 13.74 7.07
C GLU A 94 -2.65 12.65 7.79
N PHE A 95 -3.52 13.06 8.71
CA PHE A 95 -4.49 12.15 9.33
C PHE A 95 -5.70 12.01 8.41
N ILE A 96 -5.93 10.81 7.92
CA ILE A 96 -7.12 10.48 7.11
C ILE A 96 -8.21 9.95 8.04
N SER A 97 -9.35 10.68 8.07
CA SER A 97 -10.54 10.24 8.80
C SER A 97 -11.28 9.19 7.97
N GLY A 98 -11.00 7.93 8.24
CA GLY A 98 -11.54 6.82 7.47
C GLY A 98 -10.91 5.49 7.86
N GLU A 99 -10.82 4.58 6.92
CA GLU A 99 -10.31 3.23 7.14
C GLU A 99 -9.49 2.73 5.93
N SER A 100 -8.72 1.65 6.11
CA SER A 100 -8.04 0.99 5.00
C SER A 100 -9.02 0.12 4.19
N ILE A 101 -8.68 -0.14 2.91
CA ILE A 101 -9.42 -1.15 2.12
C ILE A 101 -9.37 -2.52 2.79
N SER A 102 -8.27 -2.84 3.48
CA SER A 102 -8.15 -4.08 4.24
C SER A 102 -9.21 -4.19 5.34
N ASP A 103 -9.44 -3.12 6.11
CA ASP A 103 -10.45 -3.10 7.16
C ASP A 103 -11.87 -3.14 6.61
N LEU A 104 -12.11 -2.45 5.49
CA LEU A 104 -13.39 -2.52 4.79
C LEU A 104 -13.70 -3.96 4.31
N LEU A 105 -12.71 -4.65 3.73
CA LEU A 105 -12.87 -6.03 3.24
C LEU A 105 -12.99 -7.08 4.37
N LYS A 106 -12.53 -6.80 5.58
CA LYS A 106 -12.82 -7.65 6.77
C LYS A 106 -14.30 -7.65 7.14
N ARG A 107 -15.00 -6.56 6.86
CA ARG A 107 -16.44 -6.40 7.15
C ARG A 107 -17.33 -6.74 5.95
N LYS A 108 -16.81 -6.55 4.74
CA LYS A 108 -17.50 -6.85 3.48
C LYS A 108 -16.64 -7.83 2.70
N ILE A 109 -17.20 -8.96 2.33
CA ILE A 109 -16.46 -10.00 1.57
C ILE A 109 -15.90 -9.41 0.28
N HIS A 110 -16.70 -8.62 -0.44
CA HIS A 110 -16.32 -7.87 -1.63
C HIS A 110 -17.06 -6.53 -1.70
N LEU A 111 -16.63 -5.65 -2.57
CA LEU A 111 -17.28 -4.38 -2.85
C LEU A 111 -18.17 -4.49 -4.09
N ASN A 112 -19.20 -3.64 -4.19
CA ASN A 112 -19.90 -3.50 -5.46
C ASN A 112 -18.94 -2.92 -6.51
N LEU A 113 -19.23 -3.20 -7.77
CA LEU A 113 -18.32 -2.88 -8.89
C LEU A 113 -18.09 -1.38 -9.03
N GLU A 114 -19.13 -0.56 -8.86
CA GLU A 114 -19.04 0.89 -8.98
C GLU A 114 -18.07 1.49 -7.95
N LEU A 115 -18.25 1.15 -6.67
CA LEU A 115 -17.36 1.62 -5.60
C LEU A 115 -15.92 1.10 -5.80
N ALA A 116 -15.76 -0.17 -6.17
CA ALA A 116 -14.44 -0.74 -6.42
C ALA A 116 -13.73 -0.06 -7.59
N LEU A 117 -14.43 0.23 -8.69
CA LEU A 117 -13.89 0.99 -9.83
C LEU A 117 -13.51 2.41 -9.43
N LYS A 118 -14.36 3.10 -8.67
CA LYS A 118 -14.06 4.44 -8.19
C LYS A 118 -12.79 4.44 -7.35
N ILE A 119 -12.69 3.53 -6.36
CA ILE A 119 -11.49 3.37 -5.52
C ILE A 119 -10.26 3.11 -6.38
N GLN A 120 -10.37 2.18 -7.34
CA GLN A 120 -9.28 1.81 -8.23
C GLN A 120 -8.80 2.99 -9.07
N ILE A 121 -9.71 3.78 -9.61
CA ILE A 121 -9.41 4.97 -10.41
C ILE A 121 -8.74 6.03 -9.54
N ASP A 122 -9.30 6.33 -8.37
CA ASP A 122 -8.79 7.35 -7.46
C ASP A 122 -7.30 7.11 -7.13
N TYR A 123 -6.97 5.94 -6.60
CA TYR A 123 -5.58 5.70 -6.20
C TYR A 123 -4.64 5.48 -7.39
N LEU A 124 -5.13 5.02 -8.56
CA LEU A 124 -4.33 4.98 -9.78
C LEU A 124 -3.99 6.38 -10.30
N GLU A 125 -4.84 7.39 -10.09
CA GLU A 125 -4.50 8.78 -10.37
C GLU A 125 -3.31 9.24 -9.52
N GLY A 126 -3.33 8.93 -8.21
CA GLY A 126 -2.21 9.19 -7.31
C GLY A 126 -0.94 8.45 -7.74
N LEU A 127 -1.05 7.15 -8.04
CA LEU A 127 0.08 6.35 -8.49
C LEU A 127 0.65 6.84 -9.82
N SER A 128 -0.21 7.20 -10.77
CA SER A 128 0.21 7.77 -12.07
C SER A 128 0.99 9.08 -11.87
N TYR A 129 0.53 9.93 -10.95
CA TYR A 129 1.24 11.16 -10.59
C TYR A 129 2.63 10.86 -10.00
N ALA A 130 2.73 9.91 -9.06
CA ALA A 130 4.00 9.50 -8.47
C ALA A 130 4.96 8.95 -9.52
N GLN A 131 4.48 8.08 -10.42
CA GLN A 131 5.30 7.48 -11.49
C GLN A 131 5.78 8.52 -12.52
N LYS A 132 5.00 9.56 -12.82
CA LYS A 132 5.47 10.72 -13.62
C LYS A 132 6.63 11.45 -12.95
N ASN A 133 6.66 11.47 -11.63
CA ASN A 133 7.77 12.00 -10.83
C ASN A 133 8.88 10.96 -10.56
N LYS A 134 8.91 9.84 -11.32
CA LYS A 134 9.92 8.76 -11.23
C LYS A 134 9.91 8.00 -9.91
N ILE A 135 8.79 7.97 -9.21
CA ILE A 135 8.63 7.28 -7.94
C ILE A 135 7.77 6.03 -8.14
N THR A 136 8.30 4.87 -7.76
CA THR A 136 7.57 3.61 -7.60
C THR A 136 7.05 3.49 -6.20
N HIS A 137 5.86 2.90 -6.03
CA HIS A 137 5.29 2.68 -4.69
C HIS A 137 5.91 1.49 -3.97
N ARG A 138 6.11 0.36 -4.67
CA ARG A 138 6.73 -0.90 -4.22
C ARG A 138 5.96 -1.69 -3.15
N ASP A 139 4.91 -1.13 -2.56
CA ASP A 139 4.10 -1.79 -1.51
C ASP A 139 2.60 -1.54 -1.69
N ILE A 140 2.10 -1.65 -2.92
CA ILE A 140 0.66 -1.57 -3.19
C ILE A 140 -0.02 -2.81 -2.61
N ASN A 141 -0.89 -2.58 -1.63
CA ASN A 141 -1.72 -3.59 -0.99
C ASN A 141 -2.95 -2.93 -0.34
N THR A 142 -3.89 -3.70 0.18
CA THR A 142 -5.14 -3.18 0.74
C THR A 142 -4.98 -2.40 2.04
N ASP A 143 -3.88 -2.58 2.78
CA ASP A 143 -3.61 -1.82 4.01
C ASP A 143 -3.12 -0.39 3.69
N ASN A 144 -2.46 -0.19 2.55
CA ASN A 144 -1.87 1.06 2.12
C ASN A 144 -2.78 1.90 1.21
N ILE A 145 -4.04 1.51 1.05
CA ILE A 145 -5.07 2.30 0.37
C ILE A 145 -6.10 2.70 1.42
N LEU A 146 -6.17 3.98 1.72
CA LEU A 146 -7.06 4.55 2.73
C LEU A 146 -8.28 5.17 2.06
N LEU A 147 -9.46 4.93 2.63
CA LEU A 147 -10.70 5.61 2.27
C LEU A 147 -10.95 6.77 3.23
N SER A 148 -11.04 7.95 2.70
CA SER A 148 -11.50 9.15 3.42
C SER A 148 -13.00 9.29 3.24
N TYR A 149 -13.73 9.39 4.34
CA TYR A 149 -15.16 9.68 4.36
C TYR A 149 -15.35 11.16 4.66
N GLY A 150 -15.67 11.95 3.64
CA GLY A 150 -16.04 13.38 3.74
C GLY A 150 -17.53 13.58 3.61
N GLU A 151 -17.97 14.83 3.38
CA GLU A 151 -19.37 15.20 3.11
C GLU A 151 -19.85 14.69 1.73
N SER A 152 -18.92 14.37 0.84
CA SER A 152 -19.14 13.80 -0.49
C SER A 152 -18.83 12.30 -0.51
N GLU A 153 -18.78 11.73 -1.72
CA GLU A 153 -18.42 10.33 -1.94
C GLU A 153 -17.03 9.96 -1.37
N PRO A 154 -16.84 8.69 -0.92
CA PRO A 154 -15.57 8.24 -0.42
C PRO A 154 -14.45 8.44 -1.44
N LYS A 155 -13.28 8.92 -0.98
CA LYS A 155 -12.09 9.13 -1.79
C LYS A 155 -10.99 8.18 -1.36
N ALA A 156 -10.33 7.52 -2.32
CA ALA A 156 -9.19 6.65 -2.02
C ALA A 156 -7.87 7.42 -2.15
N LEU A 157 -6.99 7.21 -1.16
CA LEU A 157 -5.66 7.79 -1.10
C LEU A 157 -4.61 6.68 -0.91
N LEU A 158 -3.49 6.78 -1.63
CA LEU A 158 -2.31 5.96 -1.39
C LEU A 158 -1.53 6.49 -0.18
N SER A 159 -1.17 5.59 0.71
CA SER A 159 -0.28 5.84 1.85
C SER A 159 0.97 4.97 1.76
N ASP A 160 1.96 5.27 2.60
CA ASP A 160 3.11 4.39 2.83
C ASP A 160 3.88 4.00 1.56
N PHE A 161 4.21 4.97 0.71
CA PHE A 161 5.20 4.76 -0.35
C PHE A 161 6.46 4.14 0.27
N GLY A 162 6.90 3.01 -0.29
CA GLY A 162 7.87 2.11 0.31
C GLY A 162 9.20 2.74 0.70
N LEU A 163 9.25 3.27 1.89
CA LEU A 163 10.40 3.92 2.51
C LEU A 163 11.54 2.96 2.90
N ALA A 164 11.35 1.64 2.72
CA ALA A 164 12.32 0.68 3.23
C ALA A 164 12.24 -0.66 2.49
N GLN A 165 12.55 -0.71 1.19
CA GLN A 165 12.30 -1.99 0.52
C GLN A 165 13.51 -2.54 -0.19
N ASP A 166 14.35 -3.15 0.63
CA ASP A 166 15.09 -4.30 0.19
C ASP A 166 14.29 -5.57 0.55
N ILE A 167 14.00 -6.45 -0.42
CA ILE A 167 13.32 -7.75 -0.16
C ILE A 167 14.07 -8.54 0.94
N LYS A 168 15.40 -8.41 1.02
CA LYS A 168 16.21 -9.02 2.08
C LYS A 168 15.81 -8.54 3.48
N GLN A 169 15.27 -7.33 3.61
CA GLN A 169 14.78 -6.82 4.89
C GLN A 169 13.37 -7.34 5.20
N LEU A 170 12.54 -7.59 4.18
CA LEU A 170 11.21 -8.14 4.35
C LEU A 170 11.23 -9.59 4.85
N SER A 171 12.26 -10.37 4.51
CA SER A 171 12.39 -11.76 4.96
C SER A 171 12.49 -11.92 6.47
N ASN A 172 12.85 -10.85 7.20
CA ASN A 172 12.99 -10.84 8.65
C ASN A 172 11.77 -10.25 9.38
N ILE A 173 10.65 -10.01 8.68
CA ILE A 173 9.45 -9.41 9.29
C ILE A 173 8.46 -10.52 9.64
N PRO A 174 8.16 -10.74 10.94
CA PRO A 174 7.07 -11.62 11.34
C PRO A 174 5.75 -11.14 10.72
N ASN A 175 4.95 -12.04 10.17
CA ASN A 175 3.65 -11.77 9.53
C ASN A 175 3.69 -10.95 8.22
N ALA A 176 4.85 -10.77 7.58
CA ALA A 176 4.93 -10.13 6.26
C ALA A 176 4.35 -10.98 5.12
N GLY A 177 4.02 -12.25 5.39
CA GLY A 177 3.57 -13.22 4.37
C GLY A 177 2.41 -12.75 3.53
N GLY A 178 1.43 -12.07 4.12
CA GLY A 178 0.29 -11.53 3.41
C GLY A 178 0.64 -10.47 2.36
N ARG A 179 1.70 -9.71 2.53
CA ARG A 179 2.16 -8.68 1.59
C ARG A 179 2.73 -9.29 0.31
N TYR A 180 3.45 -10.41 0.41
CA TYR A 180 4.01 -11.10 -0.75
C TYR A 180 2.94 -11.55 -1.76
N LEU A 181 1.69 -11.73 -1.32
CA LEU A 181 0.57 -12.06 -2.21
C LEU A 181 0.29 -10.97 -3.25
N TYR A 182 0.67 -9.73 -2.98
CA TYR A 182 0.49 -8.60 -3.91
C TYR A 182 1.69 -8.39 -4.86
N PHE A 183 2.86 -8.96 -4.56
CA PHE A 183 4.09 -8.71 -5.32
C PHE A 183 4.00 -9.25 -6.74
N ALA A 184 4.52 -8.50 -7.70
CA ALA A 184 4.76 -8.99 -9.04
C ALA A 184 5.88 -10.07 -9.06
N PRO A 185 5.88 -10.99 -10.03
CA PRO A 185 6.89 -12.06 -10.09
C PRO A 185 8.33 -11.55 -10.05
N GLU A 186 8.64 -10.49 -10.77
CA GLU A 186 9.96 -9.87 -10.83
C GLU A 186 10.42 -9.26 -9.49
N CYS A 187 9.49 -8.88 -8.62
CA CYS A 187 9.84 -8.33 -7.31
C CYS A 187 10.57 -9.36 -6.43
N PHE A 188 10.30 -10.66 -6.63
CA PHE A 188 11.00 -11.73 -5.90
C PHE A 188 12.47 -11.87 -6.29
N THR A 189 12.91 -11.23 -7.36
CA THR A 189 14.32 -11.13 -7.78
C THR A 189 14.93 -9.76 -7.48
N GLY A 190 14.21 -8.88 -6.77
CA GLY A 190 14.67 -7.54 -6.42
C GLY A 190 14.45 -6.48 -7.50
N ILE A 191 13.70 -6.81 -8.55
CA ILE A 191 13.40 -5.87 -9.64
C ILE A 191 12.07 -5.19 -9.37
N TYR A 192 12.08 -3.85 -9.26
CA TYR A 192 10.89 -3.02 -9.06
C TYR A 192 10.74 -2.03 -10.21
N LEU A 193 9.67 -2.19 -10.97
CA LEU A 193 9.31 -1.36 -12.11
C LEU A 193 7.98 -0.67 -11.86
N PHE A 194 7.62 0.32 -12.68
CA PHE A 194 6.27 0.90 -12.66
C PHE A 194 5.21 -0.14 -12.98
N SER A 195 5.51 -1.08 -13.86
CA SER A 195 4.64 -2.21 -14.17
C SER A 195 4.49 -3.21 -13.02
N SER A 196 5.45 -3.26 -12.08
CA SER A 196 5.31 -4.08 -10.87
C SER A 196 4.22 -3.54 -9.94
N ASP A 197 4.14 -2.21 -9.78
CA ASP A 197 3.03 -1.57 -9.06
C ASP A 197 1.68 -1.85 -9.76
N VAL A 198 1.64 -1.86 -11.09
CA VAL A 198 0.42 -2.19 -11.85
C VAL A 198 -0.06 -3.61 -11.56
N PHE A 199 0.83 -4.58 -11.47
CA PHE A 199 0.46 -5.95 -11.09
C PHE A 199 -0.18 -5.99 -9.70
N SER A 200 0.42 -5.32 -8.73
CA SER A 200 -0.13 -5.21 -7.38
C SER A 200 -1.50 -4.52 -7.38
N CYS A 201 -1.69 -3.47 -8.19
CA CYS A 201 -2.99 -2.82 -8.38
C CYS A 201 -4.03 -3.79 -8.98
N GLY A 202 -3.64 -4.64 -9.93
CA GLY A 202 -4.49 -5.68 -10.50
C GLY A 202 -4.97 -6.67 -9.44
N ILE A 203 -4.06 -7.10 -8.54
CA ILE A 203 -4.43 -7.99 -7.41
C ILE A 203 -5.39 -7.30 -6.44
N VAL A 204 -5.12 -6.04 -6.08
CA VAL A 204 -6.01 -5.27 -5.20
C VAL A 204 -7.40 -5.17 -5.81
N PHE A 205 -7.48 -4.81 -7.10
CA PHE A 205 -8.76 -4.65 -7.79
C PHE A 205 -9.54 -5.96 -7.85
N TYR A 206 -8.88 -7.05 -8.29
CA TYR A 206 -9.50 -8.37 -8.30
C TYR A 206 -10.04 -8.76 -6.92
N LYS A 207 -9.26 -8.54 -5.86
CA LYS A 207 -9.67 -8.82 -4.49
C LYS A 207 -10.84 -7.96 -4.04
N MET A 208 -10.88 -6.68 -4.40
CA MET A 208 -12.01 -5.80 -4.06
C MET A 208 -13.33 -6.27 -4.65
N ILE A 209 -13.33 -6.74 -5.91
CA ILE A 209 -14.56 -7.10 -6.62
C ILE A 209 -14.97 -8.56 -6.46
N THR A 210 -14.08 -9.45 -6.02
CA THR A 210 -14.35 -10.88 -5.84
C THR A 210 -14.30 -11.35 -4.39
N GLY A 211 -13.56 -10.66 -3.52
CA GLY A 211 -13.24 -11.11 -2.16
C GLY A 211 -12.03 -12.06 -2.08
N PHE A 212 -11.52 -12.52 -3.22
CA PHE A 212 -10.45 -13.52 -3.30
C PHE A 212 -9.17 -12.97 -3.92
N PHE A 213 -8.06 -13.63 -3.66
CA PHE A 213 -6.85 -13.44 -4.48
C PHE A 213 -6.99 -14.20 -5.80
N PRO A 214 -6.40 -13.70 -6.91
CA PRO A 214 -6.44 -14.41 -8.19
C PRO A 214 -5.90 -15.86 -8.09
N TRP A 215 -4.81 -16.02 -7.34
CA TRP A 215 -4.21 -17.33 -7.08
C TRP A 215 -4.35 -17.69 -5.61
N GLU A 216 -4.98 -18.81 -5.35
CA GLU A 216 -5.05 -19.35 -3.99
C GLU A 216 -3.65 -19.76 -3.54
N CYS A 217 -3.24 -19.26 -2.37
CA CYS A 217 -1.98 -19.59 -1.75
C CYS A 217 -2.19 -19.73 -0.25
N HIS A 218 -2.02 -20.92 0.26
CA HIS A 218 -2.16 -21.20 1.69
C HIS A 218 -0.83 -20.95 2.40
N ILE A 219 -0.79 -19.86 3.19
CA ILE A 219 0.37 -19.46 3.99
C ILE A 219 0.07 -19.81 5.45
N GLU A 220 0.97 -20.53 6.09
CA GLU A 220 0.89 -20.91 7.50
C GLU A 220 1.79 -20.01 8.35
N ASN A 221 1.44 -19.85 9.64
CA ASN A 221 2.25 -19.03 10.56
C ASN A 221 3.68 -19.52 10.76
N LYS A 222 3.94 -20.82 10.50
CA LYS A 222 5.26 -21.44 10.60
C LYS A 222 6.11 -21.30 9.34
N ASP A 223 5.53 -20.82 8.24
CA ASP A 223 6.24 -20.70 6.98
C ASP A 223 7.36 -19.66 7.09
N SER A 224 8.55 -20.03 6.67
CA SER A 224 9.64 -19.08 6.48
C SER A 224 9.36 -18.15 5.29
N ALA A 225 10.09 -17.07 5.17
CA ALA A 225 9.97 -16.16 4.03
C ALA A 225 10.22 -16.87 2.69
N ASP A 226 11.16 -17.82 2.67
CA ASP A 226 11.46 -18.63 1.47
C ASP A 226 10.35 -19.62 1.15
N ASP A 227 9.72 -20.25 2.16
CA ASP A 227 8.55 -21.10 1.97
C ASP A 227 7.38 -20.31 1.37
N ILE A 228 7.10 -19.15 1.93
CA ILE A 228 6.04 -18.25 1.43
C ILE A 228 6.30 -17.87 -0.02
N ARG A 229 7.53 -17.43 -0.32
CA ARG A 229 7.95 -17.08 -1.67
C ARG A 229 7.75 -18.26 -2.63
N HIS A 230 8.20 -19.45 -2.24
CA HIS A 230 8.06 -20.66 -3.04
C HIS A 230 6.58 -21.00 -3.30
N LYS A 231 5.75 -21.02 -2.25
CA LYS A 231 4.31 -21.27 -2.34
C LYS A 231 3.62 -20.30 -3.31
N ILE A 232 3.94 -19.01 -3.25
CA ILE A 232 3.37 -17.99 -4.13
C ILE A 232 3.81 -18.21 -5.59
N ILE A 233 5.10 -18.48 -5.83
CA ILE A 233 5.61 -18.75 -7.18
C ILE A 233 4.93 -19.98 -7.78
N VAL A 234 4.76 -21.05 -6.98
CA VAL A 234 4.08 -22.29 -7.41
C VAL A 234 2.59 -22.03 -7.68
N SER A 235 1.89 -21.33 -6.80
CA SER A 235 0.46 -21.03 -6.99
C SER A 235 0.23 -20.26 -8.30
N ARG A 236 1.11 -19.31 -8.62
CA ARG A 236 1.00 -18.49 -9.84
C ARG A 236 1.32 -19.22 -11.14
N LYS A 237 1.85 -20.45 -11.10
CA LYS A 237 1.96 -21.29 -12.30
C LYS A 237 0.60 -21.78 -12.77
N LYS A 238 -0.38 -21.85 -11.87
CA LYS A 238 -1.75 -22.23 -12.20
C LYS A 238 -2.50 -21.12 -12.92
N THR A 239 -3.57 -21.48 -13.62
CA THR A 239 -4.57 -20.52 -14.11
C THR A 239 -5.41 -20.02 -12.93
N TYR A 240 -5.94 -18.82 -13.03
CA TYR A 240 -6.92 -18.30 -12.08
C TYR A 240 -8.26 -18.08 -12.79
N LYS A 241 -9.33 -18.01 -12.04
CA LYS A 241 -10.66 -17.76 -12.57
C LYS A 241 -10.81 -16.27 -12.91
N PRO A 242 -11.45 -15.90 -14.05
CA PRO A 242 -11.75 -14.49 -14.31
C PRO A 242 -12.66 -13.93 -13.21
N ALA A 243 -12.63 -12.63 -13.00
CA ALA A 243 -13.42 -12.00 -11.94
C ALA A 243 -14.94 -12.15 -12.20
N SER A 244 -15.37 -12.19 -13.45
CA SER A 244 -16.75 -12.47 -13.86
C SER A 244 -17.28 -13.84 -13.40
N PHE A 245 -16.39 -14.80 -13.12
CA PHE A 245 -16.80 -16.08 -12.53
C PHE A 245 -17.44 -15.90 -11.13
N TYR A 246 -17.01 -14.89 -10.37
CA TYR A 246 -17.49 -14.61 -9.02
C TYR A 246 -18.58 -13.54 -9.00
N ASN A 247 -18.57 -12.63 -9.97
CA ASN A 247 -19.51 -11.53 -10.06
C ASN A 247 -19.92 -11.32 -11.53
N GLN A 248 -21.20 -11.65 -11.84
CA GLN A 248 -21.76 -11.59 -13.20
C GLN A 248 -21.90 -10.16 -13.74
N ASP A 249 -21.84 -9.13 -12.89
CA ASP A 249 -21.87 -7.73 -13.33
C ASP A 249 -20.56 -7.32 -14.02
N ILE A 250 -19.53 -8.15 -13.93
CA ILE A 250 -18.23 -7.89 -14.54
C ILE A 250 -18.25 -8.30 -16.00
N SER A 251 -18.07 -7.30 -16.88
CA SER A 251 -18.00 -7.54 -18.31
C SER A 251 -16.71 -8.26 -18.71
N LYS A 252 -16.76 -8.92 -19.87
CA LYS A 252 -15.56 -9.54 -20.45
C LYS A 252 -14.42 -8.53 -20.69
N ASP A 253 -14.77 -7.31 -21.13
CA ASP A 253 -13.77 -6.24 -21.33
C ASP A 253 -13.05 -5.90 -20.03
N LEU A 254 -13.75 -5.89 -18.91
CA LEU A 254 -13.13 -5.63 -17.60
C LEU A 254 -12.26 -6.81 -17.15
N ASP A 255 -12.67 -8.05 -17.39
CA ASP A 255 -11.82 -9.24 -17.17
C ASP A 255 -10.53 -9.16 -17.99
N ASP A 256 -10.60 -8.76 -19.26
CA ASP A 256 -9.44 -8.63 -20.14
C ASP A 256 -8.48 -7.52 -19.64
N ILE A 257 -9.03 -6.41 -19.16
CA ILE A 257 -8.26 -5.32 -18.55
C ILE A 257 -7.54 -5.79 -17.27
N ILE A 258 -8.24 -6.51 -16.39
CA ILE A 258 -7.67 -7.07 -15.16
C ILE A 258 -6.60 -8.11 -15.51
N SER A 259 -6.89 -8.99 -16.47
CA SER A 259 -5.98 -10.03 -16.91
C SER A 259 -4.68 -9.46 -17.44
N LYS A 260 -4.76 -8.37 -18.22
CA LYS A 260 -3.58 -7.66 -18.71
C LYS A 260 -2.76 -7.02 -17.57
N ALA A 261 -3.40 -6.50 -16.52
CA ALA A 261 -2.69 -6.00 -15.35
C ALA A 261 -1.98 -7.12 -14.57
N LEU A 262 -2.54 -8.33 -14.57
CA LEU A 262 -2.03 -9.53 -13.89
C LEU A 262 -1.09 -10.37 -14.76
N GLU A 263 -0.72 -9.90 -15.95
CA GLU A 263 0.23 -10.60 -16.82
C GLU A 263 1.58 -10.80 -16.12
N LYS A 264 2.08 -12.06 -16.18
CA LYS A 264 3.37 -12.42 -15.57
C LYS A 264 4.54 -11.92 -16.41
N ASN A 265 4.37 -11.90 -17.74
CA ASN A 265 5.33 -11.30 -18.65
C ASN A 265 5.18 -9.76 -18.62
N ILE A 266 6.26 -9.08 -18.20
CA ILE A 266 6.31 -7.63 -18.07
C ILE A 266 5.95 -6.92 -19.39
N GLU A 267 6.40 -7.45 -20.53
CA GLU A 267 6.18 -6.85 -21.86
C GLU A 267 4.71 -6.89 -22.30
N LYS A 268 3.92 -7.83 -21.76
CA LYS A 268 2.49 -7.96 -22.06
C LYS A 268 1.60 -7.17 -21.09
N ARG A 269 2.18 -6.70 -19.99
CA ARG A 269 1.49 -5.94 -18.95
C ARG A 269 1.38 -4.46 -19.35
N TYR A 270 0.55 -3.69 -18.66
CA TYR A 270 0.61 -2.22 -18.74
C TYR A 270 1.96 -1.74 -18.19
N ASN A 271 2.62 -0.83 -18.90
CA ASN A 271 3.94 -0.33 -18.52
C ASN A 271 3.91 0.51 -17.24
N ASN A 272 2.80 1.17 -16.97
CA ASN A 272 2.64 2.10 -15.86
C ASN A 272 1.16 2.29 -15.46
N ALA A 273 0.94 2.95 -14.34
CA ALA A 273 -0.40 3.23 -13.82
C ALA A 273 -1.26 4.07 -14.78
N SER A 274 -0.67 4.97 -15.57
CA SER A 274 -1.42 5.81 -16.52
C SER A 274 -2.07 4.98 -17.63
N GLU A 275 -1.39 3.94 -18.13
CA GLU A 275 -1.96 3.04 -19.14
C GLU A 275 -3.11 2.21 -18.58
N PHE A 276 -2.95 1.67 -17.36
CA PHE A 276 -4.00 0.91 -16.68
C PHE A 276 -5.21 1.80 -16.37
N LEU A 277 -4.98 2.99 -15.83
CA LEU A 277 -6.01 3.98 -15.57
C LEU A 277 -6.81 4.34 -16.84
N LYS A 278 -6.11 4.56 -17.96
CA LYS A 278 -6.75 4.83 -19.26
C LYS A 278 -7.65 3.69 -19.73
N ALA A 279 -7.26 2.44 -19.49
CA ALA A 279 -8.05 1.28 -19.85
C ALA A 279 -9.33 1.21 -18.98
N LEU A 280 -9.21 1.39 -17.66
CA LEU A 280 -10.35 1.37 -16.75
C LEU A 280 -11.36 2.50 -17.00
N LYS A 281 -10.91 3.72 -17.32
CA LYS A 281 -11.79 4.85 -17.65
C LYS A 281 -12.63 4.64 -18.91
N ARG A 282 -12.34 3.63 -19.74
CA ARG A 282 -13.13 3.27 -20.92
C ARG A 282 -14.23 2.27 -20.62
N VAL A 283 -14.19 1.62 -19.47
CA VAL A 283 -15.21 0.66 -19.06
C VAL A 283 -16.52 1.38 -18.86
N LYS A 284 -17.55 0.93 -19.59
CA LYS A 284 -18.94 1.36 -19.36
C LYS A 284 -19.54 0.39 -18.35
N LEU A 285 -20.04 0.90 -17.25
CA LEU A 285 -20.88 0.10 -16.36
C LEU A 285 -22.23 -0.08 -17.07
N ASN A 286 -22.70 -1.31 -17.14
CA ASN A 286 -24.07 -1.57 -17.59
C ASN A 286 -24.97 -1.06 -16.48
N THR A 287 -25.53 0.14 -16.68
CA THR A 287 -26.59 0.72 -15.85
C THR A 287 -27.91 0.02 -16.08
#